data_1623d6c7b6517981cee9a422c19d5f3d
#
_entry.id   1623d6c7b6517981cee9a422c19d5f3d
#
_cell.length_a   1.000
_cell.length_b   1.000
_cell.length_c   1.000
_cell.angle_alpha   90.00
_cell.angle_beta   90.00
_cell.angle_gamma   90.00
#
_symmetry.space_group_name_H-M   'P 1'
#
loop_
_entity.id
_entity.type
_entity.pdbx_description
1 polymer ?
#
loop_
_entity_poly.entity_id
_entity_poly.type
_entity_poly.pdbx_seq_one_letter_code
_entity_poly.pdbx_strand_id
1 'polypeptide(L)'
;IEAFDNSNIQGTNPVSAMIVFIDGKPNKKEYRKYKIKTVTGPDDYGSMREVVRRRYTRVLRENLPLPDLIIIDGGKGQINAARDVIENELSLDIPIAGLAKDEKHRTSNLLIGDPLEAVYLERNSQEFYLLQRIQDEVHR
;
A
#
# COMPACT_ATOMS: atom_id res chain seq x y z
N ILE A 1 0.35 -8.93 -6.36
CA ILE A 1 0.00 -7.60 -5.82
C ILE A 1 0.22 -7.58 -4.33
N GLU A 2 0.94 -6.60 -3.84
CA GLU A 2 1.12 -6.35 -2.42
C GLU A 2 0.49 -5.01 -2.07
N ALA A 3 -0.31 -4.98 -1.02
CA ALA A 3 -1.02 -3.77 -0.62
C ALA A 3 -0.72 -3.43 0.84
N PHE A 4 -0.62 -2.14 1.12
CA PHE A 4 -0.23 -1.63 2.43
C PHE A 4 -1.23 -0.63 2.96
N ASP A 5 -1.46 -0.68 4.26
CA ASP A 5 -2.31 0.26 4.97
C ASP A 5 -1.70 0.55 6.34
N ASN A 6 -1.88 1.78 6.80
CA ASN A 6 -1.48 2.19 8.15
C ASN A 6 -2.69 2.21 9.07
N SER A 7 -2.49 1.73 10.29
CA SER A 7 -3.49 1.77 11.33
C SER A 7 -2.91 2.40 12.59
N ASN A 8 -3.57 3.44 13.10
CA ASN A 8 -3.23 4.06 14.37
C ASN A 8 -4.33 3.72 15.38
N ILE A 9 -4.00 2.84 16.31
CA ILE A 9 -4.88 2.60 17.43
C ILE A 9 -4.52 3.63 18.50
N GLN A 10 -5.51 4.36 18.99
CA GLN A 10 -5.30 5.45 19.94
C GLN A 10 -4.54 4.97 21.17
N GLY A 11 -3.45 5.65 21.49
CA GLY A 11 -2.62 5.33 22.65
C GLY A 11 -1.60 4.21 22.43
N THR A 12 -1.49 3.67 21.22
CA THR A 12 -0.51 2.63 20.90
C THR A 12 0.39 3.07 19.74
N ASN A 13 1.46 2.32 19.53
CA ASN A 13 2.35 2.57 18.41
C ASN A 13 1.63 2.27 17.07
N PRO A 14 1.95 3.01 16.01
CA PRO A 14 1.37 2.74 14.71
C PRO A 14 1.73 1.35 14.20
N VAL A 15 0.79 0.75 13.48
CA VAL A 15 0.96 -0.56 12.85
C VAL A 15 0.61 -0.42 11.38
N SER A 16 1.43 -1.04 10.53
CA SER A 16 1.12 -1.15 9.10
C SER A 16 0.83 -2.59 8.76
N ALA A 17 -0.17 -2.79 7.93
CA ALA A 17 -0.53 -4.11 7.43
C ALA A 17 -0.10 -4.25 5.98
N MET A 18 0.39 -5.44 5.63
CA MET A 18 0.65 -5.81 4.24
C MET A 18 -0.19 -7.03 3.91
N ILE A 19 -0.95 -6.95 2.84
CA ILE A 19 -1.67 -8.09 2.29
C ILE A 19 -1.10 -8.45 0.92
N VAL A 20 -1.33 -9.68 0.51
CA VAL A 20 -0.79 -10.20 -0.76
C VAL A 20 -1.91 -10.88 -1.52
N PHE A 21 -2.03 -10.54 -2.81
CA PHE A 21 -2.90 -11.22 -3.75
C PHE A 21 -2.06 -11.85 -4.85
N ILE A 22 -2.33 -13.11 -5.15
CA ILE A 22 -1.68 -13.85 -6.23
C ILE A 22 -2.78 -14.40 -7.14
N ASP A 23 -2.67 -14.10 -8.44
CA ASP A 23 -3.66 -14.52 -9.43
C ASP A 23 -5.08 -14.11 -9.05
N GLY A 24 -5.23 -12.90 -8.52
CA GLY A 24 -6.52 -12.34 -8.14
C GLY A 24 -7.10 -12.87 -6.84
N LYS A 25 -6.36 -13.66 -6.08
CA LYS A 25 -6.85 -14.28 -4.84
C LYS A 25 -5.97 -13.93 -3.65
N PRO A 26 -6.55 -13.75 -2.45
CA PRO A 26 -5.76 -13.52 -1.26
C PRO A 26 -4.81 -14.67 -0.97
N ASN A 27 -3.57 -14.35 -0.66
CA ASN A 27 -2.58 -15.32 -0.19
C ASN A 27 -2.23 -14.99 1.25
N LYS A 28 -3.06 -15.47 2.18
CA LYS A 28 -2.98 -15.09 3.59
C LYS A 28 -1.69 -15.52 4.28
N LYS A 29 -1.02 -16.52 3.76
CA LYS A 29 0.26 -16.97 4.30
C LYS A 29 1.35 -15.90 4.21
N GLU A 30 1.23 -15.01 3.24
CA GLU A 30 2.20 -13.95 3.00
C GLU A 30 1.82 -12.62 3.66
N TYR A 31 0.68 -12.54 4.33
CA TYR A 31 0.28 -11.32 5.05
C TYR A 31 1.24 -11.04 6.18
N ARG A 32 1.52 -9.75 6.40
CA ARG A 32 2.42 -9.30 7.46
C ARG A 32 1.85 -8.10 8.19
N LYS A 33 2.18 -7.98 9.46
CA LYS A 33 1.94 -6.77 10.24
C LYS A 33 3.27 -6.22 10.70
N TYR A 34 3.44 -4.91 10.55
CA TYR A 34 4.67 -4.23 10.92
C TYR A 34 4.38 -3.26 12.04
N LYS A 35 5.03 -3.45 13.19
CA LYS A 35 5.06 -2.43 14.24
C LYS A 35 6.04 -1.36 13.82
N ILE A 36 5.59 -0.12 13.79
CA ILE A 36 6.43 1.00 13.38
C ILE A 36 7.36 1.37 14.53
N LYS A 37 8.66 1.44 14.26
CA LYS A 37 9.70 1.58 15.29
C LYS A 37 10.38 2.94 15.28
N THR A 38 10.47 3.60 14.14
CA THR A 38 11.26 4.83 13.99
C THR A 38 10.44 6.10 14.05
N VAL A 39 9.12 5.96 14.10
CA VAL A 39 8.20 7.10 14.10
C VAL A 39 7.51 7.17 15.46
N THR A 40 7.54 8.35 16.07
CA THR A 40 6.81 8.61 17.31
C THR A 40 5.55 9.40 16.99
N GLY A 41 4.40 8.89 17.44
CA GLY A 41 3.12 9.56 17.24
C GLY A 41 2.54 9.36 15.85
N PRO A 42 1.47 10.12 15.53
CA PRO A 42 0.76 9.96 14.26
C PRO A 42 1.51 10.63 13.11
N ASP A 43 2.31 9.87 12.39
CA ASP A 43 3.00 10.30 11.19
C ASP A 43 2.80 9.23 10.13
N ASP A 44 1.73 9.38 9.33
CA ASP A 44 1.37 8.39 8.31
C ASP A 44 2.41 8.29 7.20
N TYR A 45 3.08 9.40 6.87
CA TYR A 45 4.10 9.39 5.83
C TYR A 45 5.34 8.65 6.29
N GLY A 46 5.82 8.97 7.50
CA GLY A 46 6.96 8.28 8.08
C GLY A 46 6.70 6.80 8.30
N SER A 47 5.50 6.46 8.75
CA SER A 47 5.09 5.06 8.94
C SER A 47 5.08 4.30 7.62
N MET A 48 4.55 4.91 6.56
CA MET A 48 4.54 4.28 5.24
C MET A 48 5.96 4.11 4.70
N ARG A 49 6.82 5.11 4.87
CA ARG A 49 8.22 4.98 4.48
C ARG A 49 8.92 3.83 5.20
N GLU A 50 8.70 3.71 6.50
CA GLU A 50 9.32 2.64 7.28
C GLU A 50 8.86 1.26 6.81
N VAL A 51 7.56 1.02 6.65
CA VAL A 51 7.06 -0.30 6.30
C VAL A 51 7.52 -0.72 4.91
N VAL A 52 7.47 0.19 3.95
CA VAL A 52 7.90 -0.10 2.57
C VAL A 52 9.41 -0.36 2.53
N ARG A 53 10.19 0.43 3.24
CA ARG A 53 11.64 0.23 3.33
C ARG A 53 11.98 -1.12 3.95
N ARG A 54 11.33 -1.47 5.06
CA ARG A 54 11.59 -2.73 5.74
C ARG A 54 11.22 -3.92 4.87
N ARG A 55 10.05 -3.87 4.23
CA ARG A 55 9.57 -4.96 3.38
C ARG A 55 10.51 -5.20 2.20
N TYR A 56 10.82 -4.17 1.45
CA TYR A 56 11.57 -4.35 0.20
C TYR A 56 13.07 -4.44 0.40
N THR A 57 13.60 -3.92 1.49
CA THR A 57 14.98 -4.23 1.89
C THR A 57 15.13 -5.73 2.15
N ARG A 58 14.15 -6.33 2.83
CA ARG A 58 14.14 -7.77 3.07
C ARG A 58 14.00 -8.57 1.77
N VAL A 59 13.10 -8.13 0.88
CA VAL A 59 12.90 -8.78 -0.41
C VAL A 59 14.21 -8.82 -1.20
N LEU A 60 14.94 -7.71 -1.23
CA LEU A 60 16.23 -7.64 -1.91
C LEU A 60 17.29 -8.52 -1.23
N ARG A 61 17.35 -8.47 0.08
CA ARG A 61 18.34 -9.24 0.83
C ARG A 61 18.16 -10.74 0.70
N GLU A 62 16.90 -11.20 0.66
CA GLU A 62 16.58 -12.62 0.61
C GLU A 62 16.24 -13.12 -0.81
N ASN A 63 16.39 -12.26 -1.82
CA ASN A 63 16.05 -12.59 -3.20
C ASN A 63 14.63 -13.12 -3.36
N LEU A 64 13.67 -12.51 -2.66
CA LEU A 64 12.26 -12.88 -2.81
C LEU A 64 11.70 -12.29 -4.11
N PRO A 65 10.63 -12.88 -4.66
CA PRO A 65 10.01 -12.32 -5.86
C PRO A 65 9.46 -10.91 -5.60
N LEU A 66 9.67 -10.02 -6.55
CA LEU A 66 9.09 -8.69 -6.51
C LEU A 66 7.62 -8.75 -6.93
N PRO A 67 6.75 -7.94 -6.34
CA PRO A 67 5.36 -7.89 -6.80
C PRO A 67 5.26 -7.21 -8.16
N ASP A 68 4.20 -7.53 -8.89
CA ASP A 68 3.90 -6.87 -10.15
C ASP A 68 3.30 -5.48 -9.94
N LEU A 69 2.72 -5.24 -8.78
CA LEU A 69 2.06 -3.99 -8.44
C LEU A 69 2.04 -3.83 -6.93
N ILE A 70 2.36 -2.63 -6.47
CA ILE A 70 2.20 -2.21 -5.07
C ILE A 70 1.00 -1.28 -5.00
N ILE A 71 0.08 -1.54 -4.06
CA ILE A 71 -1.06 -0.68 -3.82
C ILE A 71 -0.93 -0.07 -2.43
N ILE A 72 -1.06 1.24 -2.35
CA ILE A 72 -1.03 1.98 -1.08
C ILE A 72 -2.44 2.48 -0.78
N ASP A 73 -3.01 2.00 0.31
CA ASP A 73 -4.31 2.49 0.77
C ASP A 73 -4.09 3.70 1.67
N GLY A 74 -4.18 4.86 1.08
CA GLY A 74 -3.93 6.13 1.76
C GLY A 74 -3.98 7.29 0.79
N GLY A 75 -3.77 8.48 1.29
CA GLY A 75 -3.78 9.70 0.48
C GLY A 75 -2.54 9.85 -0.39
N LYS A 76 -2.57 10.89 -1.22
CA LYS A 76 -1.48 11.16 -2.18
C LYS A 76 -0.11 11.28 -1.50
N GLY A 77 -0.05 11.85 -0.30
CA GLY A 77 1.21 11.97 0.43
C GLY A 77 1.79 10.63 0.82
N GLN A 78 0.96 9.68 1.23
CA GLN A 78 1.41 8.32 1.57
C GLN A 78 1.87 7.56 0.32
N ILE A 79 1.14 7.71 -0.79
CA ILE A 79 1.52 7.09 -2.06
C ILE A 79 2.88 7.61 -2.53
N ASN A 80 3.07 8.93 -2.48
CA ASN A 80 4.34 9.53 -2.89
C ASN A 80 5.48 9.16 -1.94
N ALA A 81 5.20 9.02 -0.65
CA ALA A 81 6.20 8.56 0.32
C ALA A 81 6.68 7.14 0.00
N ALA A 82 5.76 6.24 -0.30
CA ALA A 82 6.11 4.88 -0.69
C ALA A 82 6.90 4.86 -2.00
N ARG A 83 6.47 5.64 -2.99
CA ARG A 83 7.16 5.72 -4.27
C ARG A 83 8.60 6.21 -4.10
N ASP A 84 8.80 7.21 -3.25
CA ASP A 84 10.14 7.75 -3.01
C ASP A 84 11.09 6.67 -2.46
N VAL A 85 10.61 5.85 -1.54
CA VAL A 85 11.41 4.74 -1.00
C VAL A 85 11.74 3.73 -2.11
N ILE A 86 10.74 3.32 -2.88
CA ILE A 86 10.93 2.30 -3.92
C ILE A 86 11.89 2.80 -5.01
N GLU A 87 11.64 3.99 -5.54
CA GLU A 87 12.36 4.48 -6.71
C GLU A 87 13.69 5.11 -6.35
N ASN A 88 13.74 5.93 -5.31
CA ASN A 88 14.91 6.74 -4.98
C ASN A 88 15.81 6.11 -3.94
N GLU A 89 15.27 5.48 -2.90
CA GLU A 89 16.09 4.84 -1.88
C GLU A 89 16.55 3.45 -2.30
N LEU A 90 15.66 2.65 -2.88
CA LEU A 90 15.95 1.25 -3.21
C LEU A 90 16.23 1.02 -4.68
N SER A 91 16.02 2.02 -5.52
CA SER A 91 16.26 1.94 -6.98
C SER A 91 15.50 0.77 -7.63
N LEU A 92 14.28 0.54 -7.19
CA LEU A 92 13.42 -0.50 -7.74
C LEU A 92 12.43 0.10 -8.72
N ASP A 93 12.10 -0.68 -9.75
CA ASP A 93 11.11 -0.31 -10.77
C ASP A 93 9.89 -1.21 -10.61
N ILE A 94 9.01 -0.85 -9.68
CA ILE A 94 7.76 -1.57 -9.43
C ILE A 94 6.62 -0.59 -9.59
N PRO A 95 5.59 -0.91 -10.40
CA PRO A 95 4.43 -0.04 -10.52
C PRO A 95 3.75 0.18 -9.16
N ILE A 96 3.40 1.42 -8.87
CA ILE A 96 2.75 1.80 -7.61
C ILE A 96 1.45 2.52 -7.94
N ALA A 97 0.38 2.06 -7.31
CA ALA A 97 -0.92 2.71 -7.39
C ALA A 97 -1.40 3.00 -5.98
N GLY A 98 -2.35 3.89 -5.86
CA GLY A 98 -2.96 4.22 -4.59
C GLY A 98 -4.47 4.06 -4.62
N LEU A 99 -5.05 3.81 -3.46
CA LEU A 99 -6.48 3.87 -3.25
C LEU A 99 -6.75 5.03 -2.29
N ALA A 100 -7.39 6.08 -2.78
CA ALA A 100 -7.73 7.24 -1.96
C ALA A 100 -9.23 7.45 -2.01
N LYS A 101 -9.82 7.72 -0.85
CA LYS A 101 -11.25 8.02 -0.79
C LYS A 101 -11.53 9.38 -1.42
N ASP A 102 -12.71 9.50 -2.03
CA ASP A 102 -13.15 10.78 -2.55
C ASP A 102 -13.43 11.76 -1.41
N GLU A 103 -13.76 13.00 -1.76
CA GLU A 103 -14.02 14.05 -0.76
C GLU A 103 -15.15 13.72 0.20
N LYS A 104 -16.07 12.86 -0.23
CA LYS A 104 -17.22 12.45 0.59
C LYS A 104 -16.97 11.13 1.31
N HIS A 105 -15.78 10.58 1.20
CA HIS A 105 -15.38 9.30 1.81
C HIS A 105 -16.27 8.11 1.42
N ARG A 106 -16.89 8.17 0.24
CA ARG A 106 -17.84 7.14 -0.20
C ARG A 106 -17.23 6.08 -1.07
N THR A 107 -16.31 6.46 -1.94
CA THR A 107 -15.67 5.53 -2.88
C THR A 107 -14.19 5.82 -2.92
N SER A 108 -13.41 4.77 -3.16
CA SER A 108 -11.99 4.92 -3.38
C SER A 108 -11.71 5.10 -4.86
N ASN A 109 -10.84 6.04 -5.17
CA ASN A 109 -10.30 6.22 -6.51
C ASN A 109 -8.96 5.52 -6.62
N LEU A 110 -8.74 4.89 -7.76
CA LEU A 110 -7.42 4.38 -8.09
C LEU A 110 -6.57 5.54 -8.60
N LEU A 111 -5.44 5.78 -7.96
CA LEU A 111 -4.52 6.85 -8.32
C LEU A 111 -3.25 6.26 -8.91
N ILE A 112 -2.85 6.72 -10.09
CA ILE A 112 -1.59 6.30 -10.73
C ILE A 112 -0.89 7.49 -11.36
N GLY A 113 0.38 7.32 -11.65
CA GLY A 113 1.17 8.30 -12.38
C GLY A 113 1.93 9.26 -11.49
N ASP A 114 2.70 10.13 -12.12
CA ASP A 114 3.44 11.21 -11.47
C ASP A 114 3.32 12.45 -12.36
N PRO A 115 2.46 13.43 -11.99
CA PRO A 115 1.66 13.50 -10.76
C PRO A 115 0.54 12.46 -10.72
N LEU A 116 0.10 12.15 -9.50
CA LEU A 116 -0.95 11.15 -9.29
C LEU A 116 -2.29 11.65 -9.82
N GLU A 117 -2.92 10.83 -10.64
CA GLU A 117 -4.23 11.13 -11.23
C GLU A 117 -5.18 9.96 -11.03
N ALA A 118 -6.47 10.28 -10.84
CA ALA A 118 -7.48 9.27 -10.66
C ALA A 118 -7.77 8.58 -11.99
N VAL A 119 -7.90 7.25 -11.93
CA VAL A 119 -8.28 6.42 -13.07
C VAL A 119 -9.68 5.90 -12.84
N TYR A 120 -10.54 6.09 -13.81
CA TYR A 120 -11.91 5.61 -13.73
C TYR A 120 -11.95 4.10 -14.04
N LEU A 121 -12.63 3.36 -13.16
CA LEU A 121 -12.93 1.95 -13.37
C LEU A 121 -14.44 1.75 -13.37
N GLU A 122 -14.94 1.04 -14.36
CA GLU A 122 -16.37 0.74 -14.40
C GLU A 122 -16.75 -0.13 -13.21
N ARG A 123 -17.88 0.19 -12.57
CA ARG A 123 -18.32 -0.47 -11.34
C ARG A 123 -18.57 -1.97 -11.49
N ASN A 124 -18.86 -2.44 -12.70
CA ASN A 124 -19.13 -3.85 -12.93
C ASN A 124 -17.93 -4.57 -13.56
N SER A 125 -16.77 -3.92 -13.62
CA SER A 125 -15.58 -4.53 -14.20
C SER A 125 -14.91 -5.46 -13.20
N GLN A 126 -14.15 -6.41 -13.72
CA GLN A 126 -13.35 -7.33 -12.90
C GLN A 126 -12.28 -6.56 -12.12
N GLU A 127 -11.72 -5.53 -12.74
CA GLU A 127 -10.71 -4.68 -12.11
C GLU A 127 -11.28 -3.97 -10.89
N PHE A 128 -12.48 -3.42 -11.01
CA PHE A 128 -13.14 -2.75 -9.90
C PHE A 128 -13.41 -3.72 -8.74
N TYR A 129 -13.92 -4.90 -9.03
CA TYR A 129 -14.17 -5.90 -7.99
C TYR A 129 -12.89 -6.36 -7.31
N LEU A 130 -11.82 -6.52 -8.07
CA LEU A 130 -10.52 -6.88 -7.51
C LEU A 130 -10.03 -5.81 -6.52
N LEU A 131 -10.10 -4.54 -6.92
CA LEU A 131 -9.68 -3.45 -6.06
C LEU A 131 -10.53 -3.35 -4.80
N GLN A 132 -11.84 -3.59 -4.90
CA GLN A 132 -12.69 -3.63 -3.72
C GLN A 132 -12.29 -4.75 -2.77
N ARG A 133 -12.01 -5.93 -3.30
CA ARG A 133 -11.57 -7.05 -2.46
C ARG A 133 -10.24 -6.75 -1.77
N ILE A 134 -9.30 -6.12 -2.48
CA ILE A 134 -8.02 -5.73 -1.90
C ILE A 134 -8.24 -4.72 -0.77
N GLN A 135 -9.09 -3.71 -1.00
CA GLN A 135 -9.40 -2.72 0.01
C GLN A 135 -10.05 -3.33 1.25
N ASP A 136 -11.01 -4.23 1.04
CA ASP A 136 -11.67 -4.91 2.16
C ASP A 136 -10.68 -5.75 2.96
N GLU A 137 -9.76 -6.45 2.29
CA GLU A 137 -8.75 -7.26 2.97
C GLU A 137 -7.76 -6.42 3.75
N VAL A 138 -7.32 -5.30 3.20
CA VAL A 138 -6.33 -4.47 3.88
C VAL A 138 -6.90 -3.79 5.12
N HIS A 139 -8.21 -3.56 5.16
CA HIS A 139 -8.89 -2.97 6.31
C HIS A 139 -9.29 -3.98 7.41
N ARG A 140 -9.06 -5.23 7.22
CA ARG A 140 -9.38 -6.23 8.23
C ARG A 140 -8.49 -6.15 9.45
#